data_231b5a6229537a0d0ce507e70e66d6ac
#
_entry.id   231b5a6229537a0d0ce507e70e66d6ac
#
_cell.length_a   1.000
_cell.length_b   1.000
_cell.length_c   1.000
_cell.angle_alpha   90.00
_cell.angle_beta   90.00
_cell.angle_gamma   90.00
#
_symmetry.space_group_name_H-M   'P 1'
#
loop_
_entity.id
_entity.type
_entity.pdbx_description
1 polymer ?
#
loop_
_entity_poly.entity_id
_entity_poly.type
_entity_poly.pdbx_seq_one_letter_code
_entity_poly.pdbx_strand_id
1 'polypeptide(L)'
;MADLNMATLMSLSGRVGLVTGGGTGIGLSIAKVFAANGAKVYITGRRLEVLEKAAASFTDVPGSIIPLQMDVTDEEGVKAGAKYIEGIDGKLDILVNNAGIGASARDPDFIPKKFAAEDPLEPETVQIWEDVFALNTIAPFFVIRAFQSLLVKGASSRPQGTSSVINISSVAAKMNSSSPILSFAYSATKAALDKLTLVLATSFAGRGVPIRVNSLQPGAFMTEQLSPEFMEELKTKPVPGQIAPIPARRLGTDAEMGRTAIYLAVSDYTNGAILTLDGGLSLVNP
;
A
#
# COMPACT_ATOMS: atom_id res chain seq x y z
N MET A 1 8.16 -20.16 28.13
CA MET A 1 9.07 -19.62 27.11
C MET A 1 8.22 -19.13 25.93
N ALA A 2 8.56 -18.00 25.34
CA ALA A 2 7.89 -17.55 24.13
C ALA A 2 8.12 -18.57 23.00
N ASP A 3 7.08 -18.87 22.21
CA ASP A 3 7.23 -19.71 21.01
C ASP A 3 7.98 -18.91 19.95
N LEU A 4 9.16 -19.37 19.58
CA LEU A 4 10.02 -18.73 18.57
C LEU A 4 9.84 -19.36 17.18
N ASN A 5 8.83 -20.21 16.98
CA ASN A 5 8.52 -20.78 15.67
C ASN A 5 8.00 -19.69 14.73
N MET A 6 8.58 -19.60 13.54
CA MET A 6 8.21 -18.58 12.54
C MET A 6 6.74 -18.65 12.13
N ALA A 7 6.15 -19.85 12.08
CA ALA A 7 4.73 -19.99 11.78
C ALA A 7 3.84 -19.32 12.85
N THR A 8 4.24 -19.39 14.14
CA THR A 8 3.56 -18.70 15.22
C THR A 8 3.84 -17.20 15.21
N LEU A 9 5.11 -16.81 15.06
CA LEU A 9 5.53 -15.40 15.08
C LEU A 9 4.92 -14.57 13.94
N MET A 10 4.69 -15.19 12.78
CA MET A 10 4.13 -14.55 11.59
C MET A 10 2.62 -14.82 11.42
N SER A 11 1.97 -15.51 12.37
CA SER A 11 0.55 -15.81 12.31
C SER A 11 -0.30 -14.54 12.42
N LEU A 12 -1.32 -14.47 11.57
CA LEU A 12 -2.36 -13.45 11.62
C LEU A 12 -3.71 -14.02 12.09
N SER A 13 -3.72 -15.23 12.67
CA SER A 13 -4.94 -15.85 13.18
C SER A 13 -5.67 -14.94 14.18
N GLY A 14 -6.98 -14.76 13.96
CA GLY A 14 -7.85 -13.90 14.77
C GLY A 14 -7.63 -12.39 14.56
N ARG A 15 -6.78 -11.98 13.63
CA ARG A 15 -6.63 -10.57 13.24
C ARG A 15 -7.61 -10.19 12.15
N VAL A 16 -8.10 -8.96 12.23
CA VAL A 16 -8.94 -8.31 11.22
C VAL A 16 -8.09 -7.28 10.48
N GLY A 17 -7.99 -7.42 9.17
CA GLY A 17 -7.25 -6.51 8.29
C GLY A 17 -8.18 -5.77 7.32
N LEU A 18 -7.76 -4.57 6.92
CA LEU A 18 -8.35 -3.79 5.83
C LEU A 18 -7.27 -3.40 4.84
N VAL A 19 -7.48 -3.69 3.55
CA VAL A 19 -6.56 -3.31 2.46
C VAL A 19 -7.31 -2.45 1.47
N THR A 20 -6.96 -1.17 1.37
CA THR A 20 -7.54 -0.27 0.36
C THR A 20 -6.94 -0.53 -1.01
N GLY A 21 -7.76 -0.47 -2.08
CA GLY A 21 -7.31 -0.88 -3.41
C GLY A 21 -6.91 -2.35 -3.47
N GLY A 22 -7.60 -3.21 -2.68
CA GLY A 22 -7.25 -4.62 -2.50
C GLY A 22 -7.77 -5.57 -3.58
N GLY A 23 -8.43 -5.06 -4.62
CA GLY A 23 -9.00 -5.90 -5.68
C GLY A 23 -8.00 -6.39 -6.73
N THR A 24 -6.85 -5.73 -6.86
CA THR A 24 -5.83 -6.04 -7.89
C THR A 24 -4.41 -5.73 -7.39
N GLY A 25 -3.39 -6.14 -8.13
CA GLY A 25 -2.00 -5.76 -7.94
C GLY A 25 -1.47 -6.00 -6.53
N ILE A 26 -0.68 -5.04 -6.03
CA ILE A 26 0.00 -5.12 -4.71
C ILE A 26 -0.99 -5.30 -3.56
N GLY A 27 -2.12 -4.60 -3.59
CA GLY A 27 -3.14 -4.73 -2.54
C GLY A 27 -3.72 -6.14 -2.47
N LEU A 28 -4.03 -6.74 -3.61
CA LEU A 28 -4.52 -8.12 -3.66
C LEU A 28 -3.46 -9.13 -3.22
N SER A 29 -2.19 -8.93 -3.62
CA SER A 29 -1.07 -9.77 -3.17
C SER A 29 -0.94 -9.76 -1.64
N ILE A 30 -1.03 -8.58 -1.01
CA ILE A 30 -1.01 -8.44 0.46
C ILE A 30 -2.22 -9.14 1.08
N ALA A 31 -3.42 -8.89 0.57
CA ALA A 31 -4.65 -9.47 1.09
C ALA A 31 -4.64 -11.01 1.04
N LYS A 32 -4.18 -11.60 -0.07
CA LYS A 32 -4.03 -13.06 -0.22
C LYS A 32 -3.06 -13.64 0.80
N VAL A 33 -1.89 -13.03 0.97
CA VAL A 33 -0.90 -13.51 1.93
C VAL A 33 -1.39 -13.36 3.36
N PHE A 34 -2.10 -12.28 3.70
CA PHE A 34 -2.71 -12.11 5.02
C PHE A 34 -3.77 -13.19 5.29
N ALA A 35 -4.67 -13.45 4.34
CA ALA A 35 -5.69 -14.49 4.46
C ALA A 35 -5.07 -15.90 4.56
N ALA A 36 -4.03 -16.20 3.76
CA ALA A 36 -3.29 -17.46 3.85
C ALA A 36 -2.64 -17.69 5.23
N ASN A 37 -2.36 -16.61 5.98
CA ASN A 37 -1.79 -16.67 7.32
C ASN A 37 -2.83 -16.45 8.44
N GLY A 38 -4.12 -16.60 8.12
CA GLY A 38 -5.21 -16.69 9.10
C GLY A 38 -5.97 -15.40 9.38
N ALA A 39 -5.68 -14.28 8.70
CA ALA A 39 -6.43 -13.06 8.88
C ALA A 39 -7.78 -13.08 8.17
N LYS A 40 -8.78 -12.42 8.76
CA LYS A 40 -9.97 -11.95 8.05
C LYS A 40 -9.64 -10.61 7.42
N VAL A 41 -9.67 -10.51 6.09
CA VAL A 41 -9.19 -9.33 5.36
C VAL A 41 -10.32 -8.70 4.56
N TYR A 42 -10.69 -7.49 4.88
CA TYR A 42 -11.53 -6.66 4.03
C TYR A 42 -10.68 -6.06 2.91
N ILE A 43 -11.11 -6.20 1.67
CA ILE A 43 -10.53 -5.53 0.51
C ILE A 43 -11.48 -4.46 0.00
N THR A 44 -10.99 -3.24 -0.25
CA THR A 44 -11.86 -2.16 -0.71
C THR A 44 -11.44 -1.58 -2.05
N GLY A 45 -12.41 -0.96 -2.70
CA GLY A 45 -12.26 -0.27 -3.96
C GLY A 45 -13.62 0.20 -4.48
N ARG A 46 -13.63 0.92 -5.59
CA ARG A 46 -14.84 1.47 -6.21
C ARG A 46 -15.65 0.44 -6.98
N ARG A 47 -14.98 -0.55 -7.58
CA ARG A 47 -15.58 -1.58 -8.45
C ARG A 47 -15.87 -2.84 -7.64
N LEU A 48 -17.13 -3.01 -7.22
CA LEU A 48 -17.53 -4.14 -6.39
C LEU A 48 -17.28 -5.47 -7.08
N GLU A 49 -17.59 -5.59 -8.36
CA GLU A 49 -17.42 -6.81 -9.16
C GLU A 49 -15.95 -7.28 -9.22
N VAL A 50 -14.98 -6.35 -9.19
CA VAL A 50 -13.55 -6.69 -9.13
C VAL A 50 -13.19 -7.25 -7.75
N LEU A 51 -13.73 -6.66 -6.69
CA LEU A 51 -13.50 -7.12 -5.31
C LEU A 51 -14.11 -8.51 -5.08
N GLU A 52 -15.33 -8.73 -5.55
CA GLU A 52 -16.02 -10.02 -5.46
C GLU A 52 -15.26 -11.12 -6.22
N LYS A 53 -14.82 -10.83 -7.44
CA LYS A 53 -13.99 -11.74 -8.23
C LYS A 53 -12.67 -12.06 -7.52
N ALA A 54 -12.02 -11.06 -6.94
CA ALA A 54 -10.78 -11.24 -6.19
C ALA A 54 -10.98 -12.13 -4.96
N ALA A 55 -12.04 -11.90 -4.18
CA ALA A 55 -12.39 -12.71 -3.02
C ALA A 55 -12.72 -14.16 -3.40
N ALA A 56 -13.54 -14.36 -4.45
CA ALA A 56 -13.93 -15.68 -4.92
C ALA A 56 -12.74 -16.48 -5.52
N SER A 57 -11.69 -15.81 -5.99
CA SER A 57 -10.51 -16.47 -6.57
C SER A 57 -9.53 -17.03 -5.53
N PHE A 58 -9.75 -16.80 -4.23
CA PHE A 58 -8.83 -17.19 -3.17
C PHE A 58 -9.58 -17.70 -1.95
N THR A 59 -9.96 -18.97 -2.03
CA THR A 59 -10.67 -19.73 -1.00
C THR A 59 -9.77 -20.86 -0.47
N ASP A 60 -10.26 -21.67 0.44
CA ASP A 60 -9.54 -22.80 1.05
C ASP A 60 -8.23 -22.42 1.77
N VAL A 61 -8.27 -21.27 2.46
CA VAL A 61 -7.19 -20.75 3.28
C VAL A 61 -7.65 -20.57 4.73
N PRO A 62 -6.73 -20.54 5.71
CA PRO A 62 -7.09 -20.39 7.12
C PRO A 62 -7.88 -19.13 7.48
N GLY A 63 -7.69 -18.04 6.73
CA GLY A 63 -8.40 -16.79 6.88
C GLY A 63 -9.49 -16.60 5.82
N SER A 64 -9.80 -15.34 5.50
CA SER A 64 -10.81 -15.01 4.49
C SER A 64 -10.58 -13.65 3.86
N ILE A 65 -11.08 -13.46 2.62
CA ILE A 65 -11.11 -12.17 1.93
C ILE A 65 -12.57 -11.74 1.78
N ILE A 66 -12.90 -10.55 2.26
CA ILE A 66 -14.25 -10.00 2.26
C ILE A 66 -14.28 -8.74 1.38
N PRO A 67 -15.11 -8.69 0.32
CA PRO A 67 -15.27 -7.49 -0.49
C PRO A 67 -16.06 -6.43 0.27
N LEU A 68 -15.60 -5.18 0.23
CA LEU A 68 -16.28 -4.02 0.80
C LEU A 68 -16.16 -2.85 -0.17
N GLN A 69 -17.23 -2.47 -0.85
CA GLN A 69 -17.20 -1.30 -1.73
C GLN A 69 -16.99 -0.03 -0.92
N MET A 70 -15.92 0.69 -1.20
CA MET A 70 -15.58 1.94 -0.53
C MET A 70 -14.63 2.77 -1.40
N ASP A 71 -15.00 4.02 -1.70
CA ASP A 71 -14.08 5.00 -2.27
C ASP A 71 -13.36 5.71 -1.12
N VAL A 72 -12.05 5.62 -1.06
CA VAL A 72 -11.25 6.22 0.01
C VAL A 72 -11.16 7.75 -0.10
N THR A 73 -11.60 8.35 -1.21
CA THR A 73 -11.69 9.80 -1.39
C THR A 73 -13.05 10.36 -0.97
N ASP A 74 -14.02 9.50 -0.69
CA ASP A 74 -15.33 9.88 -0.13
C ASP A 74 -15.32 9.72 1.40
N GLU A 75 -15.30 10.83 2.12
CA GLU A 75 -15.23 10.83 3.59
C GLU A 75 -16.42 10.11 4.24
N GLU A 76 -17.63 10.28 3.70
CA GLU A 76 -18.82 9.62 4.25
C GLU A 76 -18.81 8.11 3.94
N GLY A 77 -18.38 7.72 2.75
CA GLY A 77 -18.17 6.32 2.39
C GLY A 77 -17.13 5.63 3.29
N VAL A 78 -16.04 6.33 3.63
CA VAL A 78 -15.03 5.82 4.56
C VAL A 78 -15.58 5.65 5.98
N LYS A 79 -16.36 6.61 6.49
CA LYS A 79 -17.04 6.50 7.79
C LYS A 79 -18.04 5.35 7.80
N ALA A 80 -18.82 5.17 6.73
CA ALA A 80 -19.76 4.05 6.59
C ALA A 80 -19.01 2.70 6.58
N GLY A 81 -17.88 2.59 5.89
CA GLY A 81 -17.02 1.42 5.92
C GLY A 81 -16.49 1.09 7.31
N ALA A 82 -16.06 2.10 8.07
CA ALA A 82 -15.63 1.93 9.46
C ALA A 82 -16.76 1.41 10.35
N LYS A 83 -17.95 2.00 10.23
CA LYS A 83 -19.16 1.55 10.98
C LYS A 83 -19.57 0.12 10.60
N TYR A 84 -19.45 -0.26 9.33
CA TYR A 84 -19.72 -1.61 8.87
C TYR A 84 -18.81 -2.63 9.55
N ILE A 85 -17.48 -2.40 9.54
CA ILE A 85 -16.52 -3.29 10.20
C ILE A 85 -16.72 -3.29 11.71
N GLU A 86 -17.04 -2.15 12.32
CA GLU A 86 -17.37 -2.05 13.74
C GLU A 86 -18.55 -2.97 14.13
N GLY A 87 -19.62 -2.96 13.32
CA GLY A 87 -20.81 -3.78 13.57
C GLY A 87 -20.58 -5.28 13.44
N ILE A 88 -19.60 -5.71 12.65
CA ILE A 88 -19.33 -7.13 12.39
C ILE A 88 -18.21 -7.68 13.30
N ASP A 89 -17.09 -6.98 13.37
CA ASP A 89 -15.87 -7.48 14.04
C ASP A 89 -15.51 -6.68 15.30
N GLY A 90 -16.06 -5.50 15.47
CA GLY A 90 -15.84 -4.63 16.62
C GLY A 90 -14.43 -4.05 16.74
N LYS A 91 -13.50 -4.43 15.85
CA LYS A 91 -12.08 -4.06 15.88
C LYS A 91 -11.45 -4.04 14.48
N LEU A 92 -10.28 -3.43 14.39
CA LEU A 92 -9.36 -3.57 13.27
C LEU A 92 -7.93 -3.71 13.79
N ASP A 93 -7.22 -4.74 13.37
CA ASP A 93 -5.83 -4.99 13.81
C ASP A 93 -4.80 -4.42 12.83
N ILE A 94 -5.12 -4.41 11.53
CA ILE A 94 -4.20 -4.04 10.45
C ILE A 94 -4.95 -3.18 9.44
N LEU A 95 -4.40 -2.00 9.12
CA LEU A 95 -4.84 -1.15 8.02
C LEU A 95 -3.71 -1.01 7.00
N VAL A 96 -3.97 -1.38 5.74
CA VAL A 96 -3.05 -1.15 4.62
C VAL A 96 -3.64 -0.09 3.70
N ASN A 97 -3.08 1.11 3.72
CA ASN A 97 -3.36 2.15 2.76
C ASN A 97 -2.58 1.87 1.47
N ASN A 98 -3.19 1.13 0.56
CA ASN A 98 -2.59 0.74 -0.69
C ASN A 98 -3.23 1.44 -1.91
N ALA A 99 -4.48 1.87 -1.83
CA ALA A 99 -5.12 2.59 -2.92
C ALA A 99 -4.25 3.77 -3.38
N GLY A 100 -3.96 3.81 -4.67
CA GLY A 100 -3.11 4.85 -5.25
C GLY A 100 -3.13 4.81 -6.77
N ILE A 101 -2.84 5.94 -7.39
CA ILE A 101 -2.76 6.11 -8.84
C ILE A 101 -1.51 6.87 -9.27
N GLY A 102 -1.05 6.62 -10.50
CA GLY A 102 -0.18 7.53 -11.24
C GLY A 102 -0.99 8.46 -12.15
N ALA A 103 -0.31 9.40 -12.80
CA ALA A 103 -0.95 10.35 -13.72
C ALA A 103 -1.65 9.65 -14.91
N SER A 104 -1.09 8.54 -15.40
CA SER A 104 -1.67 7.73 -16.48
C SER A 104 -3.07 7.16 -16.17
N ALA A 105 -3.45 7.06 -14.92
CA ALA A 105 -4.80 6.66 -14.55
C ALA A 105 -5.84 7.75 -14.77
N ARG A 106 -5.41 9.00 -14.95
CA ARG A 106 -6.24 10.17 -15.25
C ARG A 106 -6.13 10.60 -16.71
N ASP A 107 -4.96 10.49 -17.27
CA ASP A 107 -4.70 10.74 -18.67
C ASP A 107 -3.98 9.51 -19.27
N PRO A 108 -4.70 8.63 -20.01
CA PRO A 108 -4.09 7.44 -20.62
C PRO A 108 -2.94 7.77 -21.57
N ASP A 109 -2.94 8.97 -22.15
CA ASP A 109 -1.87 9.44 -23.04
C ASP A 109 -0.73 10.15 -22.31
N PHE A 110 -0.76 10.22 -20.96
CA PHE A 110 0.23 10.93 -20.17
C PHE A 110 1.66 10.48 -20.48
N ILE A 111 1.92 9.18 -20.47
CA ILE A 111 3.25 8.63 -20.76
C ILE A 111 3.67 8.94 -22.21
N PRO A 112 2.86 8.65 -23.26
CA PRO A 112 3.17 9.07 -24.62
C PRO A 112 3.44 10.58 -24.76
N LYS A 113 2.64 11.44 -24.11
CA LYS A 113 2.85 12.89 -24.12
C LYS A 113 4.18 13.27 -23.50
N LYS A 114 4.55 12.67 -22.37
CA LYS A 114 5.85 12.92 -21.73
C LYS A 114 7.05 12.51 -22.58
N PHE A 115 6.94 11.45 -23.37
CA PHE A 115 7.99 11.05 -24.31
C PHE A 115 8.08 11.97 -25.52
N ALA A 116 6.98 12.59 -25.94
CA ALA A 116 6.93 13.47 -27.10
C ALA A 116 7.20 14.95 -26.78
N ALA A 117 7.05 15.36 -25.53
CA ALA A 117 7.20 16.76 -25.11
C ALA A 117 8.65 17.22 -25.18
N GLU A 118 8.89 18.43 -25.67
CA GLU A 118 10.19 19.12 -25.56
C GLU A 118 10.49 19.50 -24.12
N ASP A 119 9.46 19.95 -23.39
CA ASP A 119 9.53 20.21 -21.95
C ASP A 119 8.78 19.09 -21.18
N PRO A 120 9.47 18.29 -20.36
CA PRO A 120 8.83 17.22 -19.59
C PRO A 120 7.85 17.74 -18.51
N LEU A 121 7.77 19.04 -18.29
CA LEU A 121 6.80 19.66 -17.37
C LEU A 121 5.42 19.89 -18.01
N GLU A 122 5.35 20.05 -19.34
CA GLU A 122 4.10 20.39 -20.04
C GLU A 122 2.93 19.40 -19.78
N PRO A 123 3.12 18.07 -19.73
CA PRO A 123 2.02 17.14 -19.47
C PRO A 123 1.49 17.17 -18.03
N GLU A 124 2.19 17.80 -17.08
CA GLU A 124 1.80 17.89 -15.68
C GLU A 124 0.76 19.01 -15.47
N THR A 125 -0.51 18.67 -15.31
CA THR A 125 -1.58 19.64 -15.06
C THR A 125 -1.92 19.76 -13.57
N VAL A 126 -2.50 20.92 -13.17
CA VAL A 126 -2.99 21.12 -11.79
C VAL A 126 -4.00 20.02 -11.42
N GLN A 127 -4.90 19.65 -12.32
CA GLN A 127 -5.89 18.60 -12.07
C GLN A 127 -5.25 17.23 -11.79
N ILE A 128 -4.19 16.87 -12.54
CA ILE A 128 -3.42 15.63 -12.27
C ILE A 128 -2.83 15.68 -10.85
N TRP A 129 -2.24 16.81 -10.47
CA TRP A 129 -1.68 16.99 -9.13
C TRP A 129 -2.73 16.85 -8.04
N GLU A 130 -3.85 17.54 -8.17
CA GLU A 130 -4.97 17.47 -7.22
C GLU A 130 -5.47 16.04 -7.04
N ASP A 131 -5.74 15.33 -8.13
CA ASP A 131 -6.27 13.97 -8.10
C ASP A 131 -5.29 12.97 -7.50
N VAL A 132 -4.01 13.06 -7.88
CA VAL A 132 -2.98 12.16 -7.38
C VAL A 132 -2.69 12.42 -5.89
N PHE A 133 -2.66 13.69 -5.45
CA PHE A 133 -2.53 14.04 -4.04
C PHE A 133 -3.76 13.63 -3.22
N ALA A 134 -4.95 13.85 -3.74
CA ALA A 134 -6.19 13.48 -3.06
C ALA A 134 -6.19 11.99 -2.70
N LEU A 135 -5.83 11.12 -3.65
CA LEU A 135 -5.86 9.68 -3.43
C LEU A 135 -4.61 9.15 -2.69
N ASN A 136 -3.40 9.58 -3.10
CA ASN A 136 -2.18 8.95 -2.63
C ASN A 136 -1.72 9.44 -1.25
N THR A 137 -2.14 10.65 -0.83
CA THR A 137 -1.63 11.28 0.40
C THR A 137 -2.75 11.72 1.34
N ILE A 138 -3.77 12.41 0.81
CA ILE A 138 -4.85 12.96 1.64
C ILE A 138 -5.77 11.83 2.13
N ALA A 139 -6.24 10.96 1.24
CA ALA A 139 -7.12 9.86 1.59
C ALA A 139 -6.54 8.94 2.70
N PRO A 140 -5.27 8.49 2.66
CA PRO A 140 -4.66 7.71 3.75
C PRO A 140 -4.82 8.34 5.13
N PHE A 141 -4.66 9.67 5.26
CA PHE A 141 -4.85 10.36 6.53
C PHE A 141 -6.30 10.22 7.03
N PHE A 142 -7.28 10.49 6.18
CA PHE A 142 -8.69 10.44 6.57
C PHE A 142 -9.18 9.00 6.82
N VAL A 143 -8.67 8.02 6.09
CA VAL A 143 -8.91 6.59 6.37
C VAL A 143 -8.35 6.22 7.75
N ILE A 144 -7.09 6.57 8.07
CA ILE A 144 -6.52 6.32 9.40
C ILE A 144 -7.37 6.97 10.49
N ARG A 145 -7.80 8.22 10.29
CA ARG A 145 -8.64 8.96 11.24
C ARG A 145 -9.98 8.26 11.47
N ALA A 146 -10.65 7.81 10.41
CA ALA A 146 -11.95 7.15 10.51
C ALA A 146 -11.87 5.78 11.21
N PHE A 147 -10.80 5.03 10.98
CA PHE A 147 -10.60 3.72 11.57
C PHE A 147 -9.81 3.73 12.90
N GLN A 148 -9.40 4.88 13.42
CA GLN A 148 -8.54 4.99 14.60
C GLN A 148 -9.13 4.28 15.83
N SER A 149 -10.43 4.44 16.11
CA SER A 149 -11.08 3.79 17.25
C SER A 149 -11.04 2.26 17.14
N LEU A 150 -11.26 1.72 15.94
CA LEU A 150 -11.21 0.28 15.68
C LEU A 150 -9.78 -0.26 15.79
N LEU A 151 -8.78 0.50 15.34
CA LEU A 151 -7.37 0.17 15.51
C LEU A 151 -6.97 0.12 16.99
N VAL A 152 -7.44 1.06 17.81
CA VAL A 152 -7.22 1.02 19.27
C VAL A 152 -7.86 -0.22 19.89
N LYS A 153 -9.09 -0.57 19.49
CA LYS A 153 -9.76 -1.81 19.94
C LYS A 153 -8.99 -3.06 19.50
N GLY A 154 -8.43 -3.07 18.28
CA GLY A 154 -7.57 -4.15 17.78
C GLY A 154 -6.32 -4.33 18.63
N ALA A 155 -5.63 -3.25 18.96
CA ALA A 155 -4.47 -3.26 19.84
C ALA A 155 -4.82 -3.84 21.21
N SER A 156 -5.93 -3.38 21.80
CA SER A 156 -6.39 -3.80 23.14
C SER A 156 -6.86 -5.26 23.20
N SER A 157 -7.10 -5.89 22.06
CA SER A 157 -7.50 -7.30 21.99
C SER A 157 -6.37 -8.28 22.30
N ARG A 158 -5.14 -7.81 22.48
CA ARG A 158 -3.95 -8.61 22.80
C ARG A 158 -3.17 -8.00 23.97
N PRO A 159 -2.61 -8.83 24.89
CA PRO A 159 -1.72 -8.33 25.94
C PRO A 159 -0.52 -7.57 25.32
N GLN A 160 -0.32 -6.32 25.74
CA GLN A 160 0.74 -5.43 25.23
C GLN A 160 0.77 -5.29 23.69
N GLY A 161 -0.37 -5.55 23.03
CA GLY A 161 -0.47 -5.50 21.59
C GLY A 161 -0.54 -4.07 21.04
N THR A 162 -0.14 -3.94 19.78
CA THR A 162 -0.38 -2.73 18.99
C THR A 162 -1.14 -3.10 17.73
N SER A 163 -1.88 -2.17 17.16
CA SER A 163 -2.36 -2.29 15.79
C SER A 163 -1.35 -1.71 14.81
N SER A 164 -1.46 -2.08 13.55
CA SER A 164 -0.52 -1.68 12.50
C SER A 164 -1.19 -0.94 11.38
N VAL A 165 -0.69 0.24 11.04
CA VAL A 165 -0.97 0.94 9.78
C VAL A 165 0.24 0.79 8.88
N ILE A 166 0.01 0.35 7.63
CA ILE A 166 1.03 0.19 6.60
C ILE A 166 0.63 1.07 5.41
N ASN A 167 1.40 2.10 5.14
CA ASN A 167 1.21 2.95 3.98
C ASN A 167 2.05 2.41 2.81
N ILE A 168 1.42 2.11 1.67
CA ILE A 168 2.13 1.68 0.47
C ILE A 168 2.59 2.92 -0.29
N SER A 169 3.86 3.26 -0.10
CA SER A 169 4.56 4.32 -0.80
C SER A 169 5.14 3.80 -2.13
N SER A 170 6.33 4.20 -2.49
CA SER A 170 7.05 3.78 -3.69
C SER A 170 8.53 4.14 -3.55
N VAL A 171 9.41 3.44 -4.26
CA VAL A 171 10.79 3.92 -4.46
C VAL A 171 10.85 5.28 -5.13
N ALA A 172 9.82 5.67 -5.89
CA ALA A 172 9.68 7.00 -6.46
C ALA A 172 9.69 8.14 -5.42
N ALA A 173 9.41 7.83 -4.15
CA ALA A 173 9.48 8.80 -3.05
C ALA A 173 10.91 9.27 -2.75
N LYS A 174 11.92 8.49 -3.12
CA LYS A 174 13.34 8.79 -2.82
C LYS A 174 14.23 8.88 -4.06
N MET A 175 13.79 8.29 -5.18
CA MET A 175 14.54 8.38 -6.43
C MET A 175 14.37 9.75 -7.06
N ASN A 176 15.49 10.37 -7.45
CA ASN A 176 15.51 11.66 -8.17
C ASN A 176 15.45 11.41 -9.69
N SER A 177 14.50 10.60 -10.12
CA SER A 177 14.35 10.23 -11.53
C SER A 177 13.47 11.21 -12.29
N SER A 178 13.91 11.64 -13.45
CA SER A 178 13.13 12.39 -14.44
C SER A 178 12.45 11.46 -15.46
N SER A 179 12.31 10.18 -15.14
CA SER A 179 11.74 9.19 -16.06
C SER A 179 10.35 9.59 -16.53
N PRO A 180 10.09 9.56 -17.85
CA PRO A 180 8.75 9.87 -18.39
C PRO A 180 7.64 8.96 -17.91
N ILE A 181 7.96 7.78 -17.39
CA ILE A 181 6.97 6.85 -16.83
C ILE A 181 6.46 7.25 -15.45
N LEU A 182 7.17 8.15 -14.77
CA LEU A 182 6.78 8.69 -13.47
C LEU A 182 6.36 10.16 -13.63
N SER A 183 5.20 10.51 -13.09
CA SER A 183 4.85 11.93 -12.96
C SER A 183 5.57 12.53 -11.76
N PHE A 184 5.87 13.83 -11.83
CA PHE A 184 6.40 14.57 -10.71
C PHE A 184 5.41 14.57 -9.54
N ALA A 185 4.09 14.70 -9.86
CA ALA A 185 3.01 14.59 -8.89
C ALA A 185 3.07 13.25 -8.14
N TYR A 186 3.24 12.13 -8.84
CA TYR A 186 3.31 10.81 -8.20
C TYR A 186 4.47 10.72 -7.22
N SER A 187 5.67 11.10 -7.64
CA SER A 187 6.86 11.08 -6.79
C SER A 187 6.69 11.98 -5.55
N ALA A 188 6.17 13.20 -5.75
CA ALA A 188 5.88 14.12 -4.67
C ALA A 188 4.85 13.56 -3.68
N THR A 189 3.76 12.92 -4.16
CA THR A 189 2.75 12.32 -3.27
C THR A 189 3.31 11.17 -2.44
N LYS A 190 4.19 10.35 -3.01
CA LYS A 190 4.78 9.22 -2.29
C LYS A 190 5.81 9.68 -1.24
N ALA A 191 6.57 10.73 -1.52
CA ALA A 191 7.43 11.38 -0.54
C ALA A 191 6.60 12.04 0.59
N ALA A 192 5.50 12.69 0.25
CA ALA A 192 4.57 13.27 1.23
C ALA A 192 3.93 12.17 2.11
N LEU A 193 3.58 11.01 1.56
CA LEU A 193 3.04 9.88 2.30
C LEU A 193 4.07 9.30 3.28
N ASP A 194 5.34 9.21 2.90
CA ASP A 194 6.42 8.80 3.80
C ASP A 194 6.58 9.81 4.97
N LYS A 195 6.55 11.10 4.67
CA LYS A 195 6.57 12.13 5.71
C LYS A 195 5.37 12.03 6.64
N LEU A 196 4.17 11.83 6.09
CA LEU A 196 2.94 11.65 6.86
C LEU A 196 3.04 10.41 7.77
N THR A 197 3.63 9.31 7.29
CA THR A 197 3.90 8.12 8.09
C THR A 197 4.69 8.44 9.36
N LEU A 198 5.80 9.17 9.22
CA LEU A 198 6.66 9.55 10.36
C LEU A 198 5.92 10.47 11.35
N VAL A 199 5.18 11.45 10.83
CA VAL A 199 4.41 12.39 11.67
C VAL A 199 3.33 11.67 12.45
N LEU A 200 2.59 10.75 11.84
CA LEU A 200 1.55 9.96 12.51
C LEU A 200 2.14 8.98 13.53
N ALA A 201 3.24 8.30 13.20
CA ALA A 201 3.93 7.42 14.12
C ALA A 201 4.37 8.16 15.38
N THR A 202 4.98 9.34 15.21
CA THR A 202 5.39 10.22 16.32
C THR A 202 4.19 10.70 17.12
N SER A 203 3.12 11.14 16.45
CA SER A 203 1.91 11.66 17.09
C SER A 203 1.21 10.60 17.95
N PHE A 204 1.06 9.37 17.43
CA PHE A 204 0.43 8.29 18.19
C PHE A 204 1.31 7.87 19.37
N ALA A 205 2.61 7.69 19.16
CA ALA A 205 3.55 7.34 20.22
C ALA A 205 3.56 8.39 21.36
N GLY A 206 3.65 9.68 21.01
CA GLY A 206 3.66 10.79 22.00
C GLY A 206 2.37 10.91 22.80
N ARG A 207 1.24 10.41 22.28
CA ARG A 207 -0.06 10.39 22.97
C ARG A 207 -0.38 9.06 23.65
N GLY A 208 0.52 8.08 23.60
CA GLY A 208 0.28 6.73 24.14
C GLY A 208 -0.82 5.97 23.39
N VAL A 209 -1.11 6.32 22.12
CA VAL A 209 -2.08 5.59 21.30
C VAL A 209 -1.40 4.34 20.72
N PRO A 210 -1.91 3.11 20.96
CA PRO A 210 -1.23 1.87 20.61
C PRO A 210 -1.37 1.51 19.11
N ILE A 211 -1.05 2.46 18.24
CA ILE A 211 -1.08 2.32 16.79
C ILE A 211 0.31 2.62 16.25
N ARG A 212 0.90 1.66 15.55
CA ARG A 212 2.16 1.83 14.81
C ARG A 212 1.85 2.23 13.38
N VAL A 213 2.65 3.12 12.81
CA VAL A 213 2.51 3.55 11.42
C VAL A 213 3.85 3.37 10.72
N ASN A 214 3.87 2.56 9.67
CA ASN A 214 5.06 2.28 8.87
C ASN A 214 4.77 2.47 7.38
N SER A 215 5.79 2.69 6.60
CA SER A 215 5.72 2.77 5.14
C SER A 215 6.45 1.60 4.49
N LEU A 216 5.87 1.06 3.43
CA LEU A 216 6.51 0.11 2.53
C LEU A 216 6.68 0.78 1.17
N GLN A 217 7.93 0.83 0.69
CA GLN A 217 8.31 1.41 -0.61
C GLN A 217 8.60 0.28 -1.61
N PRO A 218 7.61 -0.16 -2.40
CA PRO A 218 7.84 -1.12 -3.47
C PRO A 218 8.65 -0.50 -4.62
N GLY A 219 9.51 -1.33 -5.24
CA GLY A 219 10.03 -1.12 -6.58
C GLY A 219 9.06 -1.68 -7.62
N ALA A 220 9.59 -2.39 -8.62
CA ALA A 220 8.81 -2.97 -9.69
C ALA A 220 8.16 -4.31 -9.27
N PHE A 221 6.84 -4.31 -9.25
CA PHE A 221 5.97 -5.48 -9.07
C PHE A 221 4.96 -5.53 -10.22
N MET A 222 4.47 -6.73 -10.54
CA MET A 222 3.43 -6.86 -11.56
C MET A 222 2.15 -6.19 -11.09
N THR A 223 1.69 -5.20 -11.85
CA THR A 223 0.44 -4.45 -11.60
C THR A 223 -0.29 -4.18 -12.91
N GLU A 224 -1.55 -3.78 -12.84
CA GLU A 224 -2.31 -3.38 -14.03
C GLU A 224 -1.90 -2.00 -14.59
N GLN A 225 -1.01 -1.27 -13.93
CA GLN A 225 -0.65 0.11 -14.33
C GLN A 225 0.40 0.18 -15.43
N LEU A 226 1.16 -0.89 -15.65
CA LEU A 226 2.22 -0.94 -16.66
C LEU A 226 2.08 -2.21 -17.51
N SER A 227 2.45 -2.10 -18.80
CA SER A 227 2.36 -3.25 -19.70
C SER A 227 3.36 -4.36 -19.34
N PRO A 228 3.02 -5.64 -19.59
CA PRO A 228 3.93 -6.76 -19.37
C PRO A 228 5.26 -6.60 -20.11
N GLU A 229 5.23 -6.09 -21.35
CA GLU A 229 6.42 -5.88 -22.18
C GLU A 229 7.36 -4.88 -21.54
N PHE A 230 6.83 -3.76 -21.03
CA PHE A 230 7.61 -2.76 -20.33
C PHE A 230 8.21 -3.32 -19.04
N MET A 231 7.45 -4.14 -18.30
CA MET A 231 7.93 -4.79 -17.08
C MET A 231 9.07 -5.78 -17.35
N GLU A 232 9.09 -6.45 -18.52
CA GLU A 232 10.23 -7.29 -18.95
C GLU A 232 11.47 -6.44 -19.24
N GLU A 233 11.31 -5.30 -19.91
CA GLU A 233 12.45 -4.41 -20.21
C GLU A 233 13.13 -3.88 -18.94
N LEU A 234 12.37 -3.53 -17.90
CA LEU A 234 12.90 -3.08 -16.61
C LEU A 234 13.92 -4.03 -15.98
N LYS A 235 13.86 -5.32 -16.31
CA LYS A 235 14.76 -6.34 -15.78
C LYS A 235 16.17 -6.25 -16.38
N THR A 236 16.26 -5.83 -17.63
CA THR A 236 17.49 -5.96 -18.43
C THR A 236 18.02 -4.67 -18.98
N LYS A 237 17.18 -3.64 -19.13
CA LYS A 237 17.53 -2.35 -19.73
C LYS A 237 17.18 -1.20 -18.77
N PRO A 238 17.99 -0.13 -18.70
CA PRO A 238 17.55 1.09 -18.06
C PRO A 238 16.45 1.73 -18.90
N VAL A 239 15.43 2.27 -18.24
CA VAL A 239 14.44 3.12 -18.92
C VAL A 239 14.97 4.56 -18.99
N PRO A 240 14.44 5.41 -19.89
CA PRO A 240 14.81 6.82 -19.91
C PRO A 240 14.68 7.46 -18.53
N GLY A 241 15.70 8.22 -18.13
CA GLY A 241 15.78 8.82 -16.80
C GLY A 241 16.29 7.90 -15.69
N GLN A 242 16.65 6.65 -16.00
CA GLN A 242 17.34 5.73 -15.09
C GLN A 242 18.78 5.47 -15.56
N ILE A 243 19.65 5.16 -14.59
CA ILE A 243 21.07 4.86 -14.85
C ILE A 243 21.25 3.37 -15.14
N ALA A 244 20.53 2.51 -14.43
CA ALA A 244 20.69 1.07 -14.51
C ALA A 244 19.36 0.33 -14.36
N PRO A 245 19.26 -0.89 -14.94
CA PRO A 245 18.11 -1.77 -14.69
C PRO A 245 18.12 -2.29 -13.26
N ILE A 246 17.03 -2.98 -12.87
CA ILE A 246 16.89 -3.59 -11.54
C ILE A 246 18.06 -4.54 -11.27
N PRO A 247 18.88 -4.35 -10.22
CA PRO A 247 20.01 -5.24 -9.92
C PRO A 247 19.62 -6.72 -9.73
N ALA A 248 18.45 -6.98 -9.12
CA ALA A 248 17.92 -8.34 -8.96
C ALA A 248 17.53 -9.02 -10.28
N ARG A 249 17.47 -8.29 -11.41
CA ARG A 249 17.10 -8.80 -12.75
C ARG A 249 15.74 -9.49 -12.82
N ARG A 250 14.85 -9.18 -11.90
CA ARG A 250 13.47 -9.68 -11.85
C ARG A 250 12.56 -8.71 -11.11
N LEU A 251 11.27 -8.90 -11.30
CA LEU A 251 10.26 -8.22 -10.50
C LEU A 251 10.15 -8.87 -9.11
N GLY A 252 9.59 -8.11 -8.17
CA GLY A 252 9.18 -8.66 -6.88
C GLY A 252 7.98 -9.61 -7.05
N THR A 253 7.88 -10.59 -6.16
CA THR A 253 6.81 -11.58 -6.12
C THR A 253 5.75 -11.23 -5.09
N ASP A 254 4.52 -11.78 -5.24
CA ASP A 254 3.44 -11.66 -4.26
C ASP A 254 3.88 -12.12 -2.87
N ALA A 255 4.65 -13.22 -2.80
CA ALA A 255 5.15 -13.75 -1.54
C ALA A 255 6.15 -12.79 -0.86
N GLU A 256 7.00 -12.10 -1.61
CA GLU A 256 7.94 -11.10 -1.06
C GLU A 256 7.18 -9.87 -0.55
N MET A 257 6.20 -9.40 -1.30
CA MET A 257 5.33 -8.30 -0.87
C MET A 257 4.57 -8.65 0.40
N GLY A 258 3.87 -9.79 0.39
CA GLY A 258 3.01 -10.20 1.49
C GLY A 258 3.78 -10.49 2.77
N ARG A 259 4.92 -11.22 2.72
CA ARG A 259 5.72 -11.49 3.93
C ARG A 259 6.33 -10.21 4.52
N THR A 260 6.69 -9.23 3.69
CA THR A 260 7.18 -7.94 4.16
C THR A 260 6.06 -7.15 4.85
N ALA A 261 4.85 -7.19 4.29
CA ALA A 261 3.68 -6.61 4.94
C ALA A 261 3.31 -7.34 6.24
N ILE A 262 3.43 -8.68 6.32
CA ILE A 262 3.24 -9.44 7.57
C ILE A 262 4.26 -8.97 8.63
N TYR A 263 5.54 -8.84 8.27
CA TYR A 263 6.55 -8.34 9.21
C TYR A 263 6.13 -7.01 9.83
N LEU A 264 5.71 -6.04 9.02
CA LEU A 264 5.22 -4.74 9.53
C LEU A 264 3.93 -4.87 10.35
N ALA A 265 3.09 -5.85 10.04
CA ALA A 265 1.85 -6.11 10.76
C ALA A 265 2.08 -6.71 12.16
N VAL A 266 3.06 -7.61 12.31
CA VAL A 266 3.27 -8.38 13.56
C VAL A 266 4.40 -7.86 14.43
N SER A 267 5.34 -7.06 13.90
CA SER A 267 6.48 -6.54 14.66
C SER A 267 6.05 -5.35 15.52
N ASP A 268 5.62 -5.61 16.76
CA ASP A 268 5.13 -4.58 17.68
C ASP A 268 6.19 -3.54 18.09
N TYR A 269 7.48 -3.81 17.83
CA TYR A 269 8.59 -2.89 18.11
C TYR A 269 9.02 -2.06 16.90
N THR A 270 8.37 -2.25 15.72
CA THR A 270 8.67 -1.50 14.49
C THR A 270 7.64 -0.38 14.30
N ASN A 271 8.04 0.88 14.52
CA ASN A 271 7.20 2.07 14.36
C ASN A 271 7.98 3.20 13.68
N GLY A 272 7.39 3.86 12.70
CA GLY A 272 8.04 4.92 11.91
C GLY A 272 9.08 4.39 10.92
N ALA A 273 9.08 3.11 10.58
CA ALA A 273 9.97 2.57 9.56
C ALA A 273 9.49 2.93 8.14
N ILE A 274 10.45 3.24 7.28
CA ILE A 274 10.26 3.35 5.82
C ILE A 274 11.08 2.23 5.21
N LEU A 275 10.41 1.13 4.83
CA LEU A 275 11.03 -0.09 4.36
C LEU A 275 10.98 -0.18 2.85
N THR A 276 12.16 -0.24 2.22
CA THR A 276 12.28 -0.38 0.76
C THR A 276 12.32 -1.87 0.36
N LEU A 277 11.53 -2.24 -0.66
CA LEU A 277 11.47 -3.58 -1.25
C LEU A 277 11.51 -3.46 -2.77
N ASP A 278 12.70 -3.40 -3.38
CA ASP A 278 12.87 -2.95 -4.76
C ASP A 278 13.91 -3.71 -5.59
N GLY A 279 14.46 -4.80 -5.07
CA GLY A 279 15.51 -5.55 -5.76
C GLY A 279 16.79 -4.76 -6.01
N GLY A 280 17.01 -3.67 -5.24
CA GLY A 280 18.16 -2.79 -5.34
C GLY A 280 18.02 -1.65 -6.36
N LEU A 281 16.82 -1.47 -6.97
CA LEU A 281 16.58 -0.45 -8.01
C LEU A 281 17.04 0.94 -7.57
N SER A 282 16.66 1.36 -6.36
CA SER A 282 17.00 2.70 -5.85
C SER A 282 18.45 2.85 -5.36
N LEU A 283 19.22 1.77 -5.25
CA LEU A 283 20.66 1.85 -4.94
C LEU A 283 21.48 2.30 -6.14
N VAL A 284 21.03 1.95 -7.34
CA VAL A 284 21.72 2.25 -8.60
C VAL A 284 21.04 3.38 -9.40
N ASN A 285 19.91 3.87 -8.91
CA ASN A 285 19.14 4.98 -9.49
C ASN A 285 18.71 5.92 -8.33
N PRO A 286 19.67 6.68 -7.77
CA PRO A 286 19.43 7.54 -6.61
C PRO A 286 18.52 8.73 -6.91
#